data_2d2e35efe8d4f27187744f94af2e8ceb
#
_entry.id   2d2e35efe8d4f27187744f94af2e8ceb
#
_cell.length_a   1.000
_cell.length_b   1.000
_cell.length_c   1.000
_cell.angle_alpha   90.00
_cell.angle_beta   90.00
_cell.angle_gamma   90.00
#
_symmetry.space_group_name_H-M   'P 1'
#
loop_
_entity.id
_entity.type
_entity.pdbx_description
1 polymer ?
#
loop_
_entity_poly.entity_id
_entity_poly.type
_entity_poly.pdbx_seq_one_letter_code
_entity_poly.pdbx_strand_id
1 'polypeptide(L)'
;MNPYGRVESPYSRAETDSTEAWRRRQVPGAGGLKRYATRKVKLVQGSVLSVDHPVPSAIKNAIQQKYRADLEGGSEEFSHMRYTAATCDPDEFTLKNGYNLRPAMYNRHTELLIAITYYNEDKQLTARTLHGVMQNIRDIVNLKKSDFWNVGGPAWQKIVVCLVFDGIDPCDKDTLDVLATIGVYQDGVMKKDVDGKETVAHIFEYTTQLSVTANQQLIRPSDDSPNTLPPVQMMFCLKQKNSKKINSHRWLFNAFGRILNPEVCILLDAGTKPGPKSLLALWEGFYNDKDLGGACGEIHAMLGKVCFGLFFPPVRKKGAMTDAL
;
A
#
# COMPACT_ATOMS: atom_id res chain seq x y z
N MET A 1 -5.00 68.86 23.71
CA MET A 1 -5.91 68.42 22.68
C MET A 1 -5.08 67.81 21.55
N ASN A 2 -5.10 66.53 21.39
CA ASN A 2 -4.31 65.82 20.38
C ASN A 2 -5.33 65.16 19.40
N PRO A 3 -5.44 65.56 18.13
CA PRO A 3 -6.54 65.22 17.27
C PRO A 3 -6.26 64.03 16.30
N TYR A 4 -5.43 63.10 16.69
CA TYR A 4 -5.21 61.87 15.88
C TYR A 4 -5.65 60.62 16.64
N GLY A 5 -6.93 60.32 16.52
CA GLY A 5 -7.46 59.03 16.90
C GLY A 5 -6.85 57.95 15.99
N ARG A 6 -6.22 56.95 16.61
CA ARG A 6 -5.71 55.78 15.93
C ARG A 6 -6.90 54.93 15.45
N VAL A 7 -7.11 54.91 14.15
CA VAL A 7 -8.08 53.99 13.53
C VAL A 7 -7.45 52.58 13.60
N GLU A 8 -7.98 51.72 14.47
CA GLU A 8 -7.61 50.33 14.49
C GLU A 8 -8.14 49.61 13.23
N SER A 9 -7.23 49.03 12.48
CA SER A 9 -7.55 48.25 11.29
C SER A 9 -8.33 46.97 11.70
N PRO A 10 -9.41 46.59 10.98
CA PRO A 10 -10.17 45.37 11.27
C PRO A 10 -9.34 44.11 11.18
N TYR A 11 -8.18 44.13 10.52
CA TYR A 11 -7.28 43.00 10.35
C TYR A 11 -6.40 42.72 11.59
N SER A 12 -6.16 43.68 12.47
CA SER A 12 -5.33 43.47 13.68
C SER A 12 -6.04 42.65 14.75
N ARG A 13 -7.38 42.63 14.73
CA ARG A 13 -8.15 41.87 15.75
C ARG A 13 -8.28 40.38 15.38
N ALA A 14 -8.26 40.03 14.09
CA ALA A 14 -8.30 38.65 13.63
C ALA A 14 -6.97 37.90 13.83
N GLU A 15 -5.83 38.61 13.72
CA GLU A 15 -4.51 38.02 13.94
C GLU A 15 -4.23 37.77 15.45
N THR A 16 -4.69 38.62 16.34
CA THR A 16 -4.57 38.40 17.79
C THR A 16 -5.38 37.22 18.28
N ASP A 17 -6.61 37.05 17.78
CA ASP A 17 -7.46 35.91 18.16
C ASP A 17 -6.91 34.56 17.66
N SER A 18 -6.32 34.54 16.46
CA SER A 18 -5.72 33.32 15.93
C SER A 18 -4.42 32.94 16.66
N THR A 19 -3.63 33.94 17.07
CA THR A 19 -2.35 33.71 17.80
C THR A 19 -2.61 33.31 19.25
N GLU A 20 -3.64 33.84 19.89
CA GLU A 20 -4.03 33.42 21.25
C GLU A 20 -4.66 32.03 21.24
N ALA A 21 -5.47 31.69 20.25
CA ALA A 21 -6.02 30.36 20.08
C ALA A 21 -4.90 29.31 19.84
N TRP A 22 -3.84 29.69 19.10
CA TRP A 22 -2.67 28.83 18.89
C TRP A 22 -1.83 28.70 20.18
N ARG A 23 -1.59 29.76 20.94
CA ARG A 23 -0.87 29.73 22.22
C ARG A 23 -1.60 28.88 23.26
N ARG A 24 -2.93 28.93 23.34
CA ARG A 24 -3.75 28.09 24.24
C ARG A 24 -3.64 26.61 23.92
N ARG A 25 -3.33 26.23 22.66
CA ARG A 25 -3.07 24.84 22.27
C ARG A 25 -1.69 24.34 22.67
N GLN A 26 -0.75 25.25 22.93
CA GLN A 26 0.63 24.89 23.29
C GLN A 26 0.95 24.94 24.77
N VAL A 27 0.05 25.43 25.63
CA VAL A 27 0.28 25.46 27.07
C VAL A 27 -0.12 24.09 27.65
N PRO A 28 0.85 23.30 28.15
CA PRO A 28 0.53 22.07 28.86
C PRO A 28 -0.19 22.42 30.18
N GLY A 29 -1.49 22.23 30.28
CA GLY A 29 -2.22 22.35 31.51
C GLY A 29 -3.57 23.07 31.50
N ALA A 30 -3.95 23.80 30.44
CA ALA A 30 -5.22 24.55 30.42
C ALA A 30 -6.22 24.04 29.37
N GLY A 31 -6.57 22.84 29.45
CA GLY A 31 -7.51 22.12 28.58
C GLY A 31 -6.93 20.77 28.37
N GLY A 32 -7.35 19.83 29.18
CA GLY A 32 -6.83 18.47 29.09
C GLY A 32 -6.82 18.02 27.64
N LEU A 33 -5.61 17.84 27.09
CA LEU A 33 -5.44 16.96 25.95
C LEU A 33 -6.32 15.77 26.26
N LYS A 34 -7.44 15.61 25.56
CA LYS A 34 -8.16 14.35 25.58
C LYS A 34 -7.12 13.35 25.16
N ARG A 35 -6.43 12.73 26.12
CA ARG A 35 -5.68 11.50 25.90
C ARG A 35 -6.68 10.67 25.13
N TYR A 36 -6.37 10.38 23.89
CA TYR A 36 -7.14 9.41 23.13
C TYR A 36 -7.31 8.24 24.07
N ALA A 37 -8.53 8.04 24.58
CA ALA A 37 -8.81 6.93 25.44
C ALA A 37 -8.34 5.72 24.65
N THR A 38 -7.32 5.04 25.16
CA THR A 38 -6.82 3.81 24.57
C THR A 38 -8.06 2.95 24.40
N ARG A 39 -8.54 2.82 23.16
CA ARG A 39 -9.71 2.01 22.84
C ARG A 39 -9.34 0.63 23.36
N LYS A 40 -10.04 0.13 24.39
CA LYS A 40 -9.86 -1.24 24.82
C LYS A 40 -10.29 -2.12 23.68
N VAL A 41 -9.31 -2.58 22.91
CA VAL A 41 -9.55 -3.52 21.82
C VAL A 41 -9.92 -4.84 22.47
N LYS A 42 -11.15 -5.30 22.26
CA LYS A 42 -11.53 -6.66 22.61
C LYS A 42 -10.71 -7.58 21.71
N LEU A 43 -9.71 -8.26 22.28
CA LEU A 43 -9.02 -9.34 21.60
C LEU A 43 -10.07 -10.41 21.27
N VAL A 44 -10.32 -10.62 20.00
CA VAL A 44 -11.18 -11.70 19.54
C VAL A 44 -10.37 -12.99 19.71
N GLN A 45 -10.79 -13.85 20.63
CA GLN A 45 -10.08 -15.11 20.98
C GLN A 45 -8.59 -14.94 21.29
N GLY A 46 -8.27 -14.27 22.38
CA GLY A 46 -7.11 -14.56 23.25
C GLY A 46 -5.71 -14.26 22.76
N SER A 47 -5.40 -13.76 21.54
CA SER A 47 -4.02 -13.37 21.21
C SER A 47 -3.80 -12.64 19.88
N VAL A 48 -4.81 -12.18 19.18
CA VAL A 48 -4.63 -11.41 17.94
C VAL A 48 -4.92 -9.93 18.20
N LEU A 49 -3.93 -9.08 17.97
CA LEU A 49 -4.09 -7.63 18.03
C LEU A 49 -4.30 -7.08 16.61
N SER A 50 -5.52 -6.62 16.33
CA SER A 50 -5.83 -5.84 15.12
C SER A 50 -6.52 -4.54 15.52
N VAL A 51 -6.01 -3.41 15.03
CA VAL A 51 -6.48 -2.06 15.40
C VAL A 51 -6.58 -1.17 14.15
N ASP A 52 -7.68 -0.43 14.04
CA ASP A 52 -7.84 0.57 13.00
C ASP A 52 -7.32 1.93 13.49
N HIS A 53 -6.38 2.51 12.77
CA HIS A 53 -5.76 3.81 13.04
C HIS A 53 -6.22 4.83 12.00
N PRO A 54 -6.71 6.01 12.42
CA PRO A 54 -7.11 7.04 11.47
C PRO A 54 -5.91 7.50 10.64
N VAL A 55 -6.12 7.62 9.32
CA VAL A 55 -5.11 8.21 8.44
C VAL A 55 -5.19 9.75 8.47
N PRO A 56 -4.10 10.46 8.18
CA PRO A 56 -4.11 11.91 8.05
C PRO A 56 -5.19 12.40 7.08
N SER A 57 -5.82 13.53 7.41
CA SER A 57 -6.90 14.11 6.59
C SER A 57 -6.48 14.38 5.14
N ALA A 58 -5.22 14.75 4.92
CA ALA A 58 -4.66 14.98 3.59
C ALA A 58 -4.70 13.70 2.72
N ILE A 59 -4.48 12.52 3.30
CA ILE A 59 -4.56 11.22 2.61
C ILE A 59 -6.01 10.85 2.37
N LYS A 60 -6.84 10.89 3.42
CA LYS A 60 -8.29 10.61 3.32
C LYS A 60 -8.97 11.47 2.27
N ASN A 61 -8.68 12.78 2.26
CA ASN A 61 -9.32 13.73 1.35
C ASN A 61 -8.80 13.63 -0.09
N ALA A 62 -7.67 12.97 -0.32
CA ALA A 62 -7.16 12.70 -1.65
C ALA A 62 -7.94 11.59 -2.38
N ILE A 63 -8.73 10.79 -1.67
CA ILE A 63 -9.58 9.77 -2.29
C ILE A 63 -10.78 10.46 -2.95
N GLN A 64 -11.07 10.16 -4.22
CA GLN A 64 -12.21 10.71 -4.95
C GLN A 64 -13.54 10.43 -4.24
N GLN A 65 -14.41 11.42 -4.24
CA GLN A 65 -15.68 11.36 -3.51
C GLN A 65 -16.58 10.22 -4.00
N LYS A 66 -16.57 9.89 -5.29
CA LYS A 66 -17.36 8.79 -5.85
C LYS A 66 -17.09 7.45 -5.15
N TYR A 67 -15.82 7.16 -4.79
CA TYR A 67 -15.47 5.92 -4.09
C TYR A 67 -15.80 5.97 -2.59
N ARG A 68 -15.91 7.16 -2.02
CA ARG A 68 -16.31 7.35 -0.61
C ARG A 68 -17.81 7.33 -0.40
N ALA A 69 -18.58 7.77 -1.42
CA ALA A 69 -20.03 7.87 -1.37
C ALA A 69 -20.75 6.53 -1.59
N ASP A 70 -20.16 5.64 -2.41
CA ASP A 70 -20.77 4.35 -2.77
C ASP A 70 -20.75 3.31 -1.63
N LEU A 71 -20.11 3.64 -0.50
CA LEU A 71 -20.04 2.76 0.64
C LEU A 71 -21.13 3.12 1.65
N GLU A 72 -22.33 2.58 1.43
CA GLU A 72 -23.42 2.61 2.42
C GLU A 72 -22.89 2.07 3.76
N GLY A 73 -22.83 2.94 4.79
CA GLY A 73 -22.38 2.56 6.11
C GLY A 73 -21.05 3.16 6.57
N GLY A 74 -20.47 4.12 5.81
CA GLY A 74 -19.27 4.86 6.26
C GLY A 74 -18.07 3.96 6.42
N SER A 75 -17.68 3.27 5.36
CA SER A 75 -16.54 2.36 5.36
C SER A 75 -15.28 3.03 5.92
N GLU A 76 -14.75 2.46 6.97
CA GLU A 76 -13.47 2.86 7.55
C GLU A 76 -12.30 2.60 6.58
N GLU A 77 -12.56 1.96 5.44
CA GLU A 77 -11.59 1.54 4.43
C GLU A 77 -10.69 2.70 3.94
N PHE A 78 -11.29 3.86 3.69
CA PHE A 78 -10.57 5.05 3.21
C PHE A 78 -10.19 6.03 4.31
N SER A 79 -10.67 5.82 5.52
CA SER A 79 -10.43 6.71 6.64
C SER A 79 -9.48 6.14 7.70
N HIS A 80 -9.31 4.82 7.72
CA HIS A 80 -8.47 4.13 8.69
C HIS A 80 -7.56 3.11 8.00
N MET A 81 -6.31 3.10 8.41
CA MET A 81 -5.37 2.02 8.14
C MET A 81 -5.55 0.96 9.24
N ARG A 82 -5.69 -0.30 8.85
CA ARG A 82 -5.72 -1.42 9.79
C ARG A 82 -4.29 -1.91 10.04
N TYR A 83 -3.94 -2.07 11.29
CA TYR A 83 -2.70 -2.68 11.73
C TYR A 83 -2.98 -3.98 12.47
N THR A 84 -2.27 -5.05 12.11
CA THR A 84 -2.30 -6.35 12.80
C THR A 84 -0.89 -6.75 13.20
N ALA A 85 -0.71 -7.07 14.48
CA ALA A 85 0.53 -7.67 14.98
C ALA A 85 0.42 -9.20 14.92
N ALA A 86 1.19 -9.83 14.03
CA ALA A 86 1.24 -11.28 13.92
C ALA A 86 2.31 -11.85 14.85
N THR A 87 1.90 -12.72 15.78
CA THR A 87 2.78 -13.37 16.77
C THR A 87 2.96 -14.85 16.49
N CYS A 88 2.69 -15.27 15.26
CA CYS A 88 2.71 -16.68 14.84
C CYS A 88 3.56 -16.90 13.59
N ASP A 89 3.87 -18.16 13.30
CA ASP A 89 4.43 -18.55 12.01
C ASP A 89 3.41 -18.32 10.87
N PRO A 90 3.86 -18.05 9.61
CA PRO A 90 2.95 -17.88 8.47
C PRO A 90 1.91 -18.99 8.30
N ASP A 91 2.25 -20.23 8.63
CA ASP A 91 1.33 -21.37 8.50
C ASP A 91 0.18 -21.34 9.53
N GLU A 92 0.39 -20.63 10.63
CA GLU A 92 -0.59 -20.44 11.70
C GLU A 92 -1.42 -19.17 11.55
N PHE A 93 -1.11 -18.32 10.58
CA PHE A 93 -1.87 -17.11 10.27
C PHE A 93 -3.16 -17.48 9.52
N THR A 94 -4.17 -17.88 10.28
CA THR A 94 -5.43 -18.42 9.74
C THR A 94 -6.64 -17.80 10.41
N LEU A 95 -7.80 -17.88 9.73
CA LEU A 95 -9.10 -17.47 10.30
C LEU A 95 -9.41 -18.24 11.59
N LYS A 96 -9.03 -19.52 11.67
CA LYS A 96 -9.23 -20.35 12.86
C LYS A 96 -8.46 -19.81 14.08
N ASN A 97 -7.29 -19.24 13.86
CA ASN A 97 -6.46 -18.63 14.91
C ASN A 97 -6.82 -17.14 15.15
N GLY A 98 -7.92 -16.64 14.57
CA GLY A 98 -8.42 -15.28 14.77
C GLY A 98 -7.82 -14.23 13.85
N TYR A 99 -6.91 -14.58 12.94
CA TYR A 99 -6.38 -13.66 11.96
C TYR A 99 -7.33 -13.50 10.78
N ASN A 100 -7.49 -12.28 10.31
CA ASN A 100 -8.30 -11.99 9.13
C ASN A 100 -7.71 -10.82 8.35
N LEU A 101 -8.09 -10.70 7.09
CA LEU A 101 -7.65 -9.63 6.18
C LEU A 101 -8.84 -8.82 5.72
N ARG A 102 -8.62 -7.52 5.50
CA ARG A 102 -9.69 -6.56 5.20
C ARG A 102 -10.52 -6.93 3.96
N PRO A 103 -9.94 -7.37 2.81
CA PRO A 103 -10.76 -7.80 1.67
C PRO A 103 -11.67 -8.98 2.00
N ALA A 104 -11.18 -9.96 2.77
CA ALA A 104 -11.99 -11.09 3.22
C ALA A 104 -13.08 -10.67 4.21
N MET A 105 -12.81 -9.69 5.09
CA MET A 105 -13.82 -9.12 6.00
C MET A 105 -14.96 -8.41 5.25
N TYR A 106 -14.68 -7.85 4.06
CA TYR A 106 -15.67 -7.25 3.17
C TYR A 106 -16.32 -8.26 2.23
N ASN A 107 -16.02 -9.55 2.40
CA ASN A 107 -16.49 -10.63 1.54
C ASN A 107 -16.21 -10.38 0.05
N ARG A 108 -15.03 -9.82 -0.25
CA ARG A 108 -14.59 -9.56 -1.62
C ARG A 108 -13.87 -10.78 -2.17
N HIS A 109 -14.22 -11.15 -3.41
CA HIS A 109 -13.44 -12.11 -4.18
C HIS A 109 -12.11 -11.50 -4.63
N THR A 110 -11.02 -12.22 -4.43
CA THR A 110 -9.69 -11.82 -4.92
C THR A 110 -9.38 -12.58 -6.20
N GLU A 111 -9.42 -11.91 -7.33
CA GLU A 111 -9.01 -12.47 -8.61
C GLU A 111 -7.49 -12.43 -8.77
N LEU A 112 -6.88 -11.27 -8.45
CA LEU A 112 -5.46 -11.05 -8.56
C LEU A 112 -4.84 -10.70 -7.20
N LEU A 113 -3.85 -11.48 -6.77
CA LEU A 113 -2.92 -11.12 -5.71
C LEU A 113 -1.57 -10.74 -6.33
N ILE A 114 -1.22 -9.46 -6.32
CA ILE A 114 0.05 -8.94 -6.82
C ILE A 114 1.01 -8.82 -5.64
N ALA A 115 2.00 -9.70 -5.61
CA ALA A 115 2.96 -9.83 -4.53
C ALA A 115 4.28 -9.16 -4.90
N ILE A 116 4.75 -8.24 -4.08
CA ILE A 116 6.03 -7.54 -4.25
C ILE A 116 6.93 -7.90 -3.08
N THR A 117 8.03 -8.60 -3.37
CA THR A 117 9.06 -8.92 -2.37
C THR A 117 10.12 -7.84 -2.34
N TYR A 118 10.54 -7.47 -1.13
CA TYR A 118 11.49 -6.41 -0.86
C TYR A 118 12.50 -6.86 0.21
N TYR A 119 13.75 -6.43 0.05
CA TYR A 119 14.80 -6.63 1.04
C TYR A 119 15.44 -5.32 1.49
N ASN A 120 16.18 -4.65 0.60
CA ASN A 120 16.92 -3.41 0.89
C ASN A 120 16.97 -2.45 -0.30
N GLU A 121 16.05 -2.58 -1.24
CA GLU A 121 15.96 -1.69 -2.40
C GLU A 121 15.64 -0.28 -1.94
N ASP A 122 16.21 0.71 -2.65
CA ASP A 122 15.98 2.12 -2.35
C ASP A 122 14.54 2.58 -2.65
N LYS A 123 14.19 3.74 -2.13
CA LYS A 123 12.87 4.35 -2.33
C LYS A 123 12.50 4.57 -3.79
N GLN A 124 13.48 4.83 -4.69
CA GLN A 124 13.22 5.10 -6.11
C GLN A 124 12.83 3.80 -6.83
N LEU A 125 13.53 2.72 -6.55
CA LEU A 125 13.24 1.40 -7.09
C LEU A 125 11.89 0.91 -6.63
N THR A 126 11.60 1.03 -5.34
CA THR A 126 10.33 0.61 -4.74
C THR A 126 9.16 1.45 -5.27
N ALA A 127 9.30 2.78 -5.30
CA ALA A 127 8.29 3.67 -5.86
C ALA A 127 8.03 3.39 -7.35
N ARG A 128 9.08 3.08 -8.13
CA ARG A 128 8.98 2.70 -9.54
C ARG A 128 8.13 1.45 -9.75
N THR A 129 8.40 0.42 -8.97
CA THR A 129 7.64 -0.84 -9.02
C THR A 129 6.19 -0.61 -8.65
N LEU A 130 5.95 0.02 -7.50
CA LEU A 130 4.62 0.24 -6.97
C LEU A 130 3.77 1.13 -7.90
N HIS A 131 4.33 2.24 -8.40
CA HIS A 131 3.65 3.10 -9.36
C HIS A 131 3.33 2.36 -10.67
N GLY A 132 4.25 1.54 -11.18
CA GLY A 132 4.02 0.70 -12.36
C GLY A 132 2.92 -0.33 -12.17
N VAL A 133 2.83 -0.95 -10.99
CA VAL A 133 1.73 -1.86 -10.62
C VAL A 133 0.40 -1.11 -10.59
N MET A 134 0.35 0.06 -9.95
CA MET A 134 -0.88 0.87 -9.89
C MET A 134 -1.35 1.32 -11.27
N GLN A 135 -0.44 1.63 -12.20
CA GLN A 135 -0.77 1.93 -13.60
C GLN A 135 -1.37 0.71 -14.30
N ASN A 136 -0.83 -0.49 -14.10
CA ASN A 136 -1.38 -1.71 -14.65
C ASN A 136 -2.78 -2.02 -14.09
N ILE A 137 -3.00 -1.81 -12.78
CA ILE A 137 -4.34 -1.94 -12.17
C ILE A 137 -5.32 -0.95 -12.79
N ARG A 138 -4.91 0.30 -13.04
CA ARG A 138 -5.73 1.29 -13.76
C ARG A 138 -6.12 0.78 -15.14
N ASP A 139 -5.18 0.17 -15.88
CA ASP A 139 -5.44 -0.35 -17.22
C ASP A 139 -6.47 -1.49 -17.18
N ILE A 140 -6.43 -2.34 -16.16
CA ILE A 140 -7.44 -3.40 -15.93
C ILE A 140 -8.81 -2.78 -15.57
N VAL A 141 -8.85 -1.85 -14.62
CA VAL A 141 -10.10 -1.21 -14.16
C VAL A 141 -10.78 -0.41 -15.27
N ASN A 142 -10.00 0.14 -16.21
CA ASN A 142 -10.53 0.91 -17.33
C ASN A 142 -10.99 0.06 -18.53
N LEU A 143 -11.01 -1.27 -18.42
CA LEU A 143 -11.52 -2.15 -19.46
C LEU A 143 -13.04 -2.01 -19.59
N LYS A 144 -13.50 -1.19 -20.56
CA LYS A 144 -14.93 -0.88 -20.75
C LYS A 144 -15.79 -2.05 -21.22
N LYS A 145 -15.20 -3.07 -21.84
CA LYS A 145 -15.90 -4.20 -22.49
C LYS A 145 -15.60 -5.55 -21.83
N SER A 146 -15.08 -5.57 -20.63
CA SER A 146 -14.80 -6.83 -19.94
C SER A 146 -15.97 -7.16 -19.03
N ASP A 147 -16.77 -8.14 -19.44
CA ASP A 147 -17.86 -8.66 -18.61
C ASP A 147 -17.30 -9.25 -17.31
N PHE A 148 -16.13 -9.87 -17.36
CA PHE A 148 -15.49 -10.46 -16.20
C PHE A 148 -15.11 -9.43 -15.10
N TRP A 149 -14.41 -8.35 -15.48
CA TRP A 149 -13.94 -7.37 -14.51
C TRP A 149 -15.05 -6.47 -13.97
N ASN A 150 -16.15 -6.32 -14.69
CA ASN A 150 -17.25 -5.41 -14.32
C ASN A 150 -18.43 -6.10 -13.65
N VAL A 151 -18.47 -7.45 -13.57
CA VAL A 151 -19.53 -8.22 -12.89
C VAL A 151 -19.17 -8.45 -11.43
N GLY A 152 -20.16 -8.36 -10.53
CA GLY A 152 -20.00 -8.69 -9.11
C GLY A 152 -19.27 -7.62 -8.28
N GLY A 153 -19.19 -6.40 -8.76
CA GLY A 153 -18.57 -5.27 -8.08
C GLY A 153 -17.46 -4.58 -8.88
N PRO A 154 -16.94 -3.45 -8.40
CA PRO A 154 -15.88 -2.72 -9.07
C PRO A 154 -14.62 -3.57 -9.25
N ALA A 155 -13.98 -3.50 -10.42
CA ALA A 155 -12.79 -4.30 -10.75
C ALA A 155 -11.64 -4.12 -9.74
N TRP A 156 -11.44 -2.92 -9.20
CA TRP A 156 -10.40 -2.65 -8.21
C TRP A 156 -10.55 -3.46 -6.91
N GLN A 157 -11.79 -3.85 -6.55
CA GLN A 157 -12.05 -4.66 -5.36
C GLN A 157 -11.62 -6.13 -5.51
N LYS A 158 -11.38 -6.57 -6.75
CA LYS A 158 -10.91 -7.93 -7.07
C LYS A 158 -9.39 -8.05 -7.08
N ILE A 159 -8.66 -6.94 -6.84
CA ILE A 159 -7.21 -6.89 -6.93
C ILE A 159 -6.62 -6.45 -5.59
N VAL A 160 -5.67 -7.22 -5.08
CA VAL A 160 -4.93 -6.92 -3.85
C VAL A 160 -3.45 -6.84 -4.17
N VAL A 161 -2.78 -5.78 -3.70
CA VAL A 161 -1.33 -5.63 -3.78
C VAL A 161 -0.75 -5.94 -2.41
N CYS A 162 0.17 -6.87 -2.34
CA CYS A 162 0.84 -7.27 -1.11
C CYS A 162 2.34 -7.00 -1.19
N LEU A 163 2.84 -6.13 -0.32
CA LEU A 163 4.25 -5.85 -0.12
C LEU A 163 4.77 -6.69 1.03
N VAL A 164 5.83 -7.49 0.83
CA VAL A 164 6.46 -8.26 1.91
C VAL A 164 7.92 -7.86 2.04
N PHE A 165 8.23 -7.19 3.15
CA PHE A 165 9.55 -6.68 3.48
C PHE A 165 10.27 -7.64 4.43
N ASP A 166 11.48 -8.05 4.05
CA ASP A 166 12.24 -9.09 4.72
C ASP A 166 13.14 -8.55 5.84
N GLY A 167 12.50 -8.00 6.86
CA GLY A 167 13.13 -7.53 8.08
C GLY A 167 13.10 -5.99 8.21
N ILE A 168 13.03 -5.53 9.45
CA ILE A 168 13.05 -4.09 9.78
C ILE A 168 14.45 -3.52 9.57
N ASP A 169 15.50 -4.22 10.03
CA ASP A 169 16.87 -3.71 10.01
C ASP A 169 17.41 -3.42 8.59
N PRO A 170 17.18 -4.29 7.56
CA PRO A 170 17.65 -4.02 6.22
C PRO A 170 16.77 -3.02 5.45
N CYS A 171 15.59 -2.67 5.98
CA CYS A 171 14.64 -1.81 5.31
C CYS A 171 15.15 -0.37 5.21
N ASP A 172 15.12 0.20 4.00
CA ASP A 172 15.38 1.61 3.79
C ASP A 172 14.27 2.46 4.43
N LYS A 173 14.64 3.35 5.34
CA LYS A 173 13.69 4.24 6.04
C LYS A 173 12.95 5.16 5.09
N ASP A 174 13.61 5.66 4.07
CA ASP A 174 13.00 6.53 3.07
C ASP A 174 11.91 5.78 2.27
N THR A 175 12.04 4.46 2.12
CA THR A 175 11.00 3.61 1.54
C THR A 175 9.77 3.53 2.45
N LEU A 176 9.93 3.46 3.77
CA LEU A 176 8.81 3.54 4.71
C LEU A 176 8.11 4.89 4.63
N ASP A 177 8.84 5.99 4.42
CA ASP A 177 8.25 7.32 4.23
C ASP A 177 7.40 7.40 2.95
N VAL A 178 7.81 6.72 1.88
CA VAL A 178 6.98 6.58 0.65
C VAL A 178 5.67 5.87 0.99
N LEU A 179 5.71 4.77 1.73
CA LEU A 179 4.51 4.02 2.13
C LEU A 179 3.63 4.84 3.08
N ALA A 180 4.21 5.61 3.99
CA ALA A 180 3.48 6.53 4.87
C ALA A 180 2.79 7.65 4.08
N THR A 181 3.45 8.19 3.05
CA THR A 181 2.90 9.26 2.18
C THR A 181 1.64 8.81 1.46
N ILE A 182 1.54 7.54 1.09
CA ILE A 182 0.35 6.98 0.43
C ILE A 182 -0.65 6.35 1.43
N GLY A 183 -0.36 6.39 2.73
CA GLY A 183 -1.27 5.94 3.79
C GLY A 183 -1.17 4.46 4.16
N VAL A 184 -0.25 3.72 3.57
CA VAL A 184 -0.12 2.26 3.78
C VAL A 184 0.67 1.92 5.04
N TYR A 185 1.46 2.87 5.56
CA TYR A 185 2.26 2.71 6.77
C TYR A 185 2.04 3.90 7.72
N GLN A 186 2.11 3.66 9.01
CA GLN A 186 2.19 4.70 10.04
C GLN A 186 3.27 4.34 11.04
N ASP A 187 4.14 5.30 11.31
CA ASP A 187 5.16 5.14 12.35
C ASP A 187 4.53 5.12 13.75
N GLY A 188 5.20 4.43 14.69
CA GLY A 188 4.82 4.41 16.11
C GLY A 188 3.61 3.52 16.46
N VAL A 189 2.96 2.85 15.48
CA VAL A 189 1.84 1.94 15.76
C VAL A 189 2.26 0.51 16.03
N MET A 190 3.48 0.13 15.60
CA MET A 190 4.00 -1.23 15.74
C MET A 190 4.15 -1.64 17.21
N LYS A 191 3.74 -2.86 17.52
CA LYS A 191 3.87 -3.47 18.85
C LYS A 191 4.97 -4.54 18.85
N LYS A 192 5.85 -4.49 19.83
CA LYS A 192 6.95 -5.46 19.96
C LYS A 192 6.44 -6.84 20.39
N ASP A 193 5.39 -6.87 21.18
CA ASP A 193 4.75 -8.08 21.68
C ASP A 193 3.25 -7.90 21.84
N VAL A 194 2.53 -9.01 21.91
CA VAL A 194 1.10 -9.09 22.23
C VAL A 194 0.93 -10.20 23.27
N ASP A 195 0.45 -9.85 24.47
CA ASP A 195 0.26 -10.77 25.59
C ASP A 195 1.52 -11.62 25.90
N GLY A 196 2.71 -11.00 25.84
CA GLY A 196 3.99 -11.65 26.11
C GLY A 196 4.55 -12.51 24.95
N LYS A 197 3.87 -12.56 23.82
CA LYS A 197 4.39 -13.20 22.59
C LYS A 197 5.02 -12.15 21.68
N GLU A 198 6.28 -12.37 21.27
CA GLU A 198 7.00 -11.49 20.35
C GLU A 198 6.27 -11.39 19.01
N THR A 199 6.16 -10.16 18.46
CA THR A 199 5.61 -9.94 17.12
C THR A 199 6.62 -10.42 16.08
N VAL A 200 6.17 -11.27 15.17
CA VAL A 200 6.97 -11.83 14.07
C VAL A 200 6.85 -11.01 12.80
N ALA A 201 5.65 -10.46 12.55
CA ALA A 201 5.39 -9.59 11.40
C ALA A 201 4.34 -8.53 11.75
N HIS A 202 4.53 -7.35 11.17
CA HIS A 202 3.63 -6.21 11.25
C HIS A 202 2.88 -6.09 9.94
N ILE A 203 1.54 -6.18 9.98
CA ILE A 203 0.69 -6.17 8.79
C ILE A 203 -0.15 -4.91 8.81
N PHE A 204 -0.04 -4.12 7.74
CA PHE A 204 -0.78 -2.88 7.53
C PHE A 204 -1.66 -3.05 6.31
N GLU A 205 -2.91 -2.60 6.38
CA GLU A 205 -3.87 -2.68 5.30
C GLU A 205 -4.54 -1.32 5.10
N TYR A 206 -4.48 -0.81 3.87
CA TYR A 206 -5.12 0.45 3.51
C TYR A 206 -5.47 0.47 2.01
N THR A 207 -6.59 1.09 1.66
CA THR A 207 -6.98 1.29 0.26
C THR A 207 -6.66 2.73 -0.14
N THR A 208 -5.71 2.91 -1.05
CA THR A 208 -5.22 4.22 -1.48
C THR A 208 -5.43 4.49 -2.96
N GLN A 209 -5.58 5.78 -3.32
CA GLN A 209 -5.47 6.27 -4.70
C GLN A 209 -4.18 7.09 -4.91
N LEU A 210 -3.41 7.31 -3.85
CA LEU A 210 -2.15 8.03 -3.92
C LEU A 210 -1.04 7.13 -4.43
N SER A 211 -0.14 7.67 -5.22
CA SER A 211 1.06 7.00 -5.69
C SER A 211 2.26 7.94 -5.68
N VAL A 212 3.45 7.38 -5.53
CA VAL A 212 4.71 8.12 -5.62
C VAL A 212 5.50 7.59 -6.81
N THR A 213 5.97 8.47 -7.68
CA THR A 213 6.80 8.11 -8.83
C THR A 213 8.25 7.88 -8.42
N ALA A 214 9.06 7.25 -9.28
CA ALA A 214 10.50 7.11 -9.07
C ALA A 214 11.23 8.45 -8.85
N ASN A 215 10.70 9.54 -9.42
CA ASN A 215 11.22 10.90 -9.21
C ASN A 215 10.65 11.56 -7.94
N GLN A 216 10.04 10.79 -7.05
CA GLN A 216 9.46 11.24 -5.77
C GLN A 216 8.34 12.28 -5.92
N GLN A 217 7.63 12.25 -7.03
CA GLN A 217 6.45 13.08 -7.24
C GLN A 217 5.21 12.34 -6.72
N LEU A 218 4.46 13.01 -5.85
CA LEU A 218 3.17 12.51 -5.38
C LEU A 218 2.11 12.67 -6.47
N ILE A 219 1.55 11.57 -6.90
CA ILE A 219 0.42 11.53 -7.84
C ILE A 219 -0.88 11.47 -7.04
N ARG A 220 -1.74 12.44 -7.28
CA ARG A 220 -3.10 12.51 -6.71
C ARG A 220 -4.12 12.24 -7.80
N PRO A 221 -5.27 11.64 -7.46
CA PRO A 221 -6.35 11.49 -8.43
C PRO A 221 -6.88 12.87 -8.89
N SER A 222 -7.28 12.93 -10.15
CA SER A 222 -7.93 14.08 -10.75
C SER A 222 -9.24 13.61 -11.38
N ASP A 223 -10.34 14.31 -11.10
CA ASP A 223 -11.68 13.87 -11.55
C ASP A 223 -11.82 13.88 -13.07
N ASP A 224 -11.08 14.76 -13.75
CA ASP A 224 -11.17 14.96 -15.20
C ASP A 224 -10.13 14.19 -16.01
N SER A 225 -9.27 13.43 -15.39
CA SER A 225 -8.18 12.75 -16.08
C SER A 225 -8.47 11.26 -16.35
N PRO A 226 -8.38 10.80 -17.62
CA PRO A 226 -8.49 9.38 -17.95
C PRO A 226 -7.34 8.56 -17.36
N ASN A 227 -6.26 9.22 -16.94
CA ASN A 227 -5.09 8.61 -16.34
C ASN A 227 -5.16 8.52 -14.81
N THR A 228 -6.28 8.91 -14.22
CA THR A 228 -6.48 8.81 -12.76
C THR A 228 -6.37 7.37 -12.29
N LEU A 229 -5.57 7.16 -11.25
CA LEU A 229 -5.42 5.86 -10.62
C LEU A 229 -6.71 5.47 -9.87
N PRO A 230 -7.18 4.23 -9.99
CA PRO A 230 -8.28 3.72 -9.17
C PRO A 230 -7.81 3.54 -7.72
N PRO A 231 -8.73 3.29 -6.77
CA PRO A 231 -8.37 2.77 -5.46
C PRO A 231 -7.63 1.44 -5.61
N VAL A 232 -6.61 1.24 -4.79
CA VAL A 232 -5.83 0.00 -4.75
C VAL A 232 -5.80 -0.51 -3.32
N GLN A 233 -6.27 -1.73 -3.11
CA GLN A 233 -6.21 -2.43 -1.84
C GLN A 233 -4.77 -2.87 -1.59
N MET A 234 -4.11 -2.25 -0.62
CA MET A 234 -2.72 -2.55 -0.29
C MET A 234 -2.62 -3.24 1.05
N MET A 235 -1.80 -4.26 1.08
CA MET A 235 -1.32 -4.95 2.27
C MET A 235 0.19 -4.77 2.34
N PHE A 236 0.69 -4.35 3.48
CA PHE A 236 2.11 -4.23 3.74
C PHE A 236 2.49 -5.11 4.94
N CYS A 237 3.31 -6.11 4.70
CA CYS A 237 3.85 -7.02 5.70
C CYS A 237 5.32 -6.69 5.93
N LEU A 238 5.64 -6.11 7.08
CA LEU A 238 7.00 -5.84 7.53
C LEU A 238 7.41 -6.92 8.55
N LYS A 239 8.29 -7.82 8.16
CA LYS A 239 8.77 -8.86 9.07
C LYS A 239 9.71 -8.28 10.12
N GLN A 240 9.63 -8.77 11.35
CA GLN A 240 10.48 -8.30 12.43
C GLN A 240 11.96 -8.59 12.14
N LYS A 241 12.25 -9.77 11.61
CA LYS A 241 13.61 -10.24 11.30
C LYS A 241 13.72 -10.67 9.84
N ASN A 242 14.93 -10.55 9.29
CA ASN A 242 15.25 -11.17 8.00
C ASN A 242 15.17 -12.69 8.12
N SER A 243 14.27 -13.30 7.38
CA SER A 243 14.08 -14.74 7.34
C SER A 243 14.18 -15.30 5.91
N LYS A 244 14.78 -14.54 5.02
CA LYS A 244 15.04 -14.83 3.60
C LYS A 244 13.76 -14.89 2.74
N LYS A 245 13.94 -14.86 1.43
CA LYS A 245 12.87 -14.79 0.43
C LYS A 245 11.86 -15.92 0.54
N ILE A 246 12.31 -17.14 0.87
CA ILE A 246 11.41 -18.28 1.01
C ILE A 246 10.38 -18.08 2.14
N ASN A 247 10.77 -17.45 3.23
CA ASN A 247 9.84 -17.11 4.30
C ASN A 247 8.86 -16.00 3.87
N SER A 248 9.30 -15.04 3.04
CA SER A 248 8.39 -14.04 2.46
C SER A 248 7.33 -14.71 1.56
N HIS A 249 7.70 -15.73 0.79
CA HIS A 249 6.75 -16.52 0.01
C HIS A 249 5.78 -17.32 0.91
N ARG A 250 6.22 -17.82 2.09
CA ARG A 250 5.31 -18.45 3.05
C ARG A 250 4.28 -17.45 3.59
N TRP A 251 4.66 -16.20 3.89
CA TRP A 251 3.71 -15.16 4.23
C TRP A 251 2.71 -14.90 3.10
N LEU A 252 3.19 -14.84 1.86
CA LEU A 252 2.33 -14.61 0.69
C LEU A 252 1.34 -15.74 0.45
N PHE A 253 1.79 -16.99 0.43
CA PHE A 253 0.95 -18.12 0.03
C PHE A 253 0.25 -18.80 1.19
N ASN A 254 0.98 -19.09 2.28
CA ASN A 254 0.44 -19.90 3.39
C ASN A 254 -0.37 -19.05 4.37
N ALA A 255 -0.04 -17.77 4.52
CA ALA A 255 -0.80 -16.85 5.36
C ALA A 255 -1.87 -16.12 4.52
N PHE A 256 -1.46 -15.16 3.70
CA PHE A 256 -2.39 -14.25 3.01
C PHE A 256 -3.17 -14.95 1.89
N GLY A 257 -2.49 -15.75 1.07
CA GLY A 257 -3.12 -16.51 0.00
C GLY A 257 -4.18 -17.47 0.50
N ARG A 258 -3.96 -18.12 1.66
CA ARG A 258 -4.95 -19.02 2.27
C ARG A 258 -6.23 -18.30 2.71
N ILE A 259 -6.14 -17.05 3.16
CA ILE A 259 -7.29 -16.25 3.60
C ILE A 259 -8.00 -15.61 2.40
N LEU A 260 -7.22 -15.03 1.45
CA LEU A 260 -7.76 -14.32 0.29
C LEU A 260 -8.24 -15.27 -0.81
N ASN A 261 -7.69 -16.47 -0.88
CA ASN A 261 -7.95 -17.49 -1.91
C ASN A 261 -7.93 -16.92 -3.34
N PRO A 262 -6.82 -16.26 -3.77
CA PRO A 262 -6.75 -15.63 -5.07
C PRO A 262 -6.73 -16.67 -6.19
N GLU A 263 -7.36 -16.33 -7.34
CA GLU A 263 -7.32 -17.17 -8.54
C GLU A 263 -5.94 -17.15 -9.20
N VAL A 264 -5.32 -15.96 -9.27
CA VAL A 264 -4.00 -15.78 -9.88
C VAL A 264 -3.09 -14.97 -8.95
N CYS A 265 -1.85 -15.45 -8.75
CA CYS A 265 -0.81 -14.73 -8.03
C CYS A 265 0.26 -14.23 -9.00
N ILE A 266 0.57 -12.94 -8.97
CA ILE A 266 1.67 -12.33 -9.73
C ILE A 266 2.80 -11.98 -8.77
N LEU A 267 4.00 -12.49 -9.02
CA LEU A 267 5.19 -12.24 -8.22
C LEU A 267 6.09 -11.21 -8.89
N LEU A 268 6.46 -10.19 -8.15
CA LEU A 268 7.39 -9.14 -8.56
C LEU A 268 8.46 -8.94 -7.48
N ASP A 269 9.68 -8.66 -7.91
CA ASP A 269 10.70 -8.15 -7.00
C ASP A 269 10.71 -6.61 -7.01
N ALA A 270 10.95 -5.98 -5.88
CA ALA A 270 11.14 -4.54 -5.80
C ALA A 270 12.28 -4.13 -6.75
N GLY A 271 12.11 -3.00 -7.46
CA GLY A 271 12.98 -2.60 -8.56
C GLY A 271 12.51 -3.04 -9.94
N THR A 272 11.66 -4.07 -10.04
CA THR A 272 11.06 -4.48 -11.31
C THR A 272 9.90 -3.56 -11.67
N LYS A 273 9.97 -2.89 -12.83
CA LYS A 273 8.87 -2.07 -13.35
C LYS A 273 8.02 -2.90 -14.31
N PRO A 274 6.77 -3.22 -13.98
CA PRO A 274 5.90 -3.87 -14.95
C PRO A 274 5.68 -2.97 -16.17
N GLY A 275 5.74 -3.57 -17.37
CA GLY A 275 5.41 -2.88 -18.62
C GLY A 275 3.93 -2.51 -18.67
N PRO A 276 3.53 -1.58 -19.57
CA PRO A 276 2.13 -1.25 -19.75
C PRO A 276 1.30 -2.50 -20.09
N LYS A 277 0.18 -2.71 -19.36
CA LYS A 277 -0.74 -3.85 -19.53
C LYS A 277 -0.12 -5.24 -19.35
N SER A 278 1.13 -5.35 -18.86
CA SER A 278 1.79 -6.66 -18.69
C SER A 278 1.06 -7.56 -17.71
N LEU A 279 0.53 -7.00 -16.62
CA LEU A 279 -0.23 -7.79 -15.62
C LEU A 279 -1.56 -8.28 -16.20
N LEU A 280 -2.21 -7.48 -17.04
CA LEU A 280 -3.40 -7.89 -17.77
C LEU A 280 -3.09 -9.04 -18.74
N ALA A 281 -2.03 -8.92 -19.53
CA ALA A 281 -1.65 -9.95 -20.48
C ALA A 281 -1.31 -11.29 -19.82
N LEU A 282 -0.64 -11.26 -18.66
CA LEU A 282 -0.38 -12.46 -17.87
C LEU A 282 -1.68 -13.08 -17.35
N TRP A 283 -2.58 -12.27 -16.82
CA TRP A 283 -3.88 -12.74 -16.33
C TRP A 283 -4.74 -13.33 -17.48
N GLU A 284 -4.76 -12.69 -18.65
CA GLU A 284 -5.48 -13.19 -19.83
C GLU A 284 -4.98 -14.57 -20.26
N GLY A 285 -3.70 -14.87 -20.07
CA GLY A 285 -3.16 -16.21 -20.29
C GLY A 285 -3.89 -17.27 -19.47
N PHE A 286 -4.03 -17.05 -18.17
CA PHE A 286 -4.76 -17.96 -17.27
C PHE A 286 -6.25 -17.98 -17.51
N TYR A 287 -6.83 -16.85 -17.91
CA TYR A 287 -8.26 -16.76 -18.22
C TYR A 287 -8.63 -17.57 -19.46
N ASN A 288 -7.77 -17.52 -20.49
CA ASN A 288 -8.03 -18.20 -21.76
C ASN A 288 -7.62 -19.69 -21.75
N ASP A 289 -6.62 -20.07 -20.96
CA ASP A 289 -6.13 -21.44 -20.84
C ASP A 289 -6.23 -21.91 -19.38
N LYS A 290 -7.18 -22.82 -19.12
CA LYS A 290 -7.43 -23.36 -17.78
C LYS A 290 -6.40 -24.38 -17.31
N ASP A 291 -5.60 -24.90 -18.24
CA ASP A 291 -4.55 -25.86 -17.94
C ASP A 291 -3.18 -25.15 -17.72
N LEU A 292 -3.14 -23.82 -17.88
CA LEU A 292 -1.96 -23.03 -17.64
C LEU A 292 -1.60 -22.98 -16.14
N GLY A 293 -0.52 -23.65 -15.76
CA GLY A 293 -0.04 -23.66 -14.37
C GLY A 293 0.91 -22.52 -14.00
N GLY A 294 1.49 -21.82 -15.00
CA GLY A 294 2.42 -20.71 -14.78
C GLY A 294 2.77 -19.99 -16.07
N ALA A 295 3.06 -18.68 -15.95
CA ALA A 295 3.49 -17.85 -17.06
C ALA A 295 4.52 -16.82 -16.56
N CYS A 296 5.42 -16.38 -17.43
CA CYS A 296 6.34 -15.30 -17.12
C CYS A 296 6.36 -14.26 -18.25
N GLY A 297 6.61 -13.01 -17.87
CA GLY A 297 6.85 -11.93 -18.82
C GLY A 297 8.32 -11.88 -19.25
N GLU A 298 8.59 -11.23 -20.38
CA GLU A 298 9.94 -10.93 -20.80
C GLU A 298 10.57 -9.86 -19.90
N ILE A 299 11.80 -10.09 -19.45
CA ILE A 299 12.53 -9.18 -18.58
C ILE A 299 13.58 -8.43 -19.40
N HIS A 300 13.50 -7.10 -19.36
CA HIS A 300 14.47 -6.21 -19.98
C HIS A 300 15.27 -5.47 -18.92
N ALA A 301 16.61 -5.44 -19.05
CA ALA A 301 17.45 -4.62 -18.19
C ALA A 301 17.17 -3.13 -18.44
N MET A 302 16.85 -2.38 -17.38
CA MET A 302 16.75 -0.93 -17.44
C MET A 302 18.15 -0.34 -17.36
N LEU A 303 18.73 -0.04 -18.52
CA LEU A 303 20.03 0.64 -18.60
C LEU A 303 19.83 2.10 -18.15
N GLY A 304 20.62 2.54 -17.15
CA GLY A 304 20.72 3.96 -16.79
C GLY A 304 21.24 4.79 -17.95
N LYS A 305 21.11 6.12 -17.89
CA LYS A 305 21.79 7.02 -18.84
C LYS A 305 23.29 6.74 -18.76
N VAL A 306 23.85 6.11 -19.77
CA VAL A 306 25.30 5.96 -19.90
C VAL A 306 25.84 7.37 -20.09
N CYS A 307 26.61 7.89 -19.14
CA CYS A 307 27.44 9.04 -19.39
C CYS A 307 28.43 8.66 -20.50
N PHE A 308 28.28 9.26 -21.66
CA PHE A 308 29.26 9.15 -22.76
C PHE A 308 30.61 9.66 -22.23
N GLY A 309 31.50 8.74 -21.90
CA GLY A 309 32.82 9.08 -21.39
C GLY A 309 33.82 7.93 -21.31
N LEU A 310 33.38 6.68 -21.58
CA LEU A 310 34.29 5.55 -21.65
C LEU A 310 33.89 4.64 -22.81
N PHE A 311 34.75 4.58 -23.81
CA PHE A 311 34.69 3.64 -24.92
C PHE A 311 34.76 2.20 -24.40
N PHE A 312 33.61 1.50 -24.35
CA PHE A 312 33.61 0.04 -24.37
C PHE A 312 33.12 -0.44 -25.71
N PRO A 313 33.81 -1.39 -26.34
CA PRO A 313 33.38 -1.95 -27.61
C PRO A 313 32.03 -2.69 -27.44
N PRO A 314 31.16 -2.73 -28.47
CA PRO A 314 29.88 -3.37 -28.40
C PRO A 314 30.03 -4.85 -28.06
N VAL A 315 29.36 -5.30 -26.96
CA VAL A 315 29.26 -6.72 -26.67
C VAL A 315 28.42 -7.37 -27.75
N ARG A 316 29.05 -8.20 -28.58
CA ARG A 316 28.40 -9.05 -29.59
C ARG A 316 27.33 -9.90 -28.86
N LYS A 317 26.08 -9.76 -29.27
CA LYS A 317 25.02 -10.72 -28.95
C LYS A 317 25.48 -12.10 -29.44
N LYS A 318 25.78 -13.01 -28.53
CA LYS A 318 25.86 -14.42 -28.86
C LYS A 318 24.43 -14.94 -29.03
N GLY A 319 24.24 -15.66 -30.11
CA GLY A 319 22.97 -16.10 -30.63
C GLY A 319 22.14 -16.92 -29.64
N ALA A 320 20.86 -16.95 -29.96
CA ALA A 320 19.84 -17.80 -29.39
C ALA A 320 20.36 -19.23 -29.21
N MET A 321 20.24 -19.71 -28.00
CA MET A 321 20.31 -21.14 -27.74
C MET A 321 18.86 -21.64 -27.74
N THR A 322 18.38 -22.01 -28.94
CA THR A 322 17.36 -23.03 -29.12
C THR A 322 18.02 -24.34 -28.73
N ASP A 323 17.49 -25.02 -27.72
CA ASP A 323 17.24 -26.46 -27.68
C ASP A 323 16.94 -26.91 -26.24
N ALA A 324 15.78 -27.47 -26.18
CA ALA A 324 15.43 -28.81 -25.72
C ALA A 324 15.07 -28.97 -24.22
N LEU A 325 13.86 -29.44 -24.14
CA LEU A 325 13.19 -30.31 -23.14
C LEU A 325 12.66 -29.66 -21.91
#